data_d787fb6a10cff7dd6b83ac45d260e735
#
_entry.id   d787fb6a10cff7dd6b83ac45d260e735
#
_cell.length_a   1.000
_cell.length_b   1.000
_cell.length_c   1.000
_cell.angle_alpha   90.00
_cell.angle_beta   90.00
_cell.angle_gamma   90.00
#
_symmetry.space_group_name_H-M   'P 1'
#
loop_
_entity.id
_entity.type
_entity.pdbx_description
1 polymer ?
#
loop_
_entity_poly.entity_id
_entity_poly.type
_entity_poly.pdbx_seq_one_letter_code
_entity_poly.pdbx_strand_id
1 'polypeptide(L)'
;MRNKQKRFFPIISCGILLFGSVLIHGQVREVKIKSSIDGSDQPAYFFSPSDTEKAVPLLVALHTWGGNYKQKYHKPIEKHCIRKNWAYMHPDFRGSNRNPQATGSELAVQDVLDAVAYAKEHANVDEKQVFLVGTSGGGYMSLLMAGRAPRVWAGISAWVPISDLTTWHAENKASGRKYARDIELSCGGPPGKSGEVDAQYRRRSPLTHLPKAKGIVPLDINAGIFDGHKGSVPISHSLLAFNAVAKKPDLLSKGQISEFVRTAKVPTELIQPIKDASYGKKKPLFRRTSGNVRVTIFDGGHEMVWSALIAWLKEKERQ
;
A
#
# COMPACT_ATOMS: atom_id res chain seq x y z
N MET A 1 9.92 71.92 62.51
CA MET A 1 10.57 71.19 61.37
C MET A 1 10.07 69.77 61.42
N ARG A 2 9.12 69.39 60.53
CA ARG A 2 8.60 68.00 60.45
C ARG A 2 9.00 67.42 59.13
N ASN A 3 9.82 66.36 59.17
CA ASN A 3 10.32 65.61 58.04
C ASN A 3 9.22 64.64 57.52
N LYS A 4 8.78 64.80 56.27
CA LYS A 4 7.84 63.86 55.60
C LYS A 4 8.67 62.83 54.86
N GLN A 5 8.71 61.57 55.34
CA GLN A 5 9.23 60.39 54.61
C GLN A 5 8.17 60.04 53.57
N LYS A 6 8.60 60.00 52.29
CA LYS A 6 7.85 59.41 51.18
C LYS A 6 8.10 57.90 51.17
N ARG A 7 7.04 57.10 51.35
CA ARG A 7 7.08 55.63 51.15
C ARG A 7 6.92 55.35 49.67
N PHE A 8 7.90 54.71 49.06
CA PHE A 8 7.80 54.07 47.75
C PHE A 8 7.22 52.69 47.89
N PHE A 9 6.11 52.38 47.16
CA PHE A 9 5.60 51.04 46.98
C PHE A 9 6.17 50.49 45.65
N PRO A 10 6.74 49.27 45.64
CA PRO A 10 7.12 48.66 44.37
C PRO A 10 5.90 48.09 43.66
N ILE A 11 5.72 48.44 42.40
CA ILE A 11 4.74 47.81 41.50
C ILE A 11 5.31 46.49 41.10
N ILE A 12 4.72 45.39 41.58
CA ILE A 12 5.03 44.04 41.11
C ILE A 12 4.30 43.84 39.79
N SER A 13 5.03 43.94 38.67
CA SER A 13 4.55 43.56 37.35
C SER A 13 4.47 42.04 37.27
N CYS A 14 3.25 41.53 37.30
CA CYS A 14 2.99 40.08 37.08
C CYS A 14 3.04 39.83 35.57
N GLY A 15 4.20 39.39 35.09
CA GLY A 15 4.39 38.96 33.72
C GLY A 15 3.65 37.62 33.50
N ILE A 16 2.57 37.64 32.75
CA ILE A 16 1.87 36.46 32.28
C ILE A 16 2.79 35.79 31.23
N LEU A 17 3.51 34.74 31.61
CA LEU A 17 4.19 33.84 30.68
C LEU A 17 3.12 33.03 29.95
N LEU A 18 2.76 33.46 28.74
CA LEU A 18 2.04 32.65 27.79
C LEU A 18 2.97 31.46 27.35
N PHE A 19 2.85 30.34 28.02
CA PHE A 19 3.39 29.09 27.49
C PHE A 19 2.59 28.74 26.24
N GLY A 20 3.09 29.11 25.08
CA GLY A 20 2.65 28.62 23.82
C GLY A 20 2.86 27.09 23.83
N SER A 21 1.76 26.32 23.81
CA SER A 21 1.82 24.87 23.63
C SER A 21 2.47 24.60 22.28
N VAL A 22 3.76 24.32 22.27
CA VAL A 22 4.42 23.72 21.12
C VAL A 22 3.76 22.35 20.94
N LEU A 23 2.87 22.23 19.97
CA LEU A 23 2.35 20.94 19.51
C LEU A 23 3.56 20.10 19.07
N ILE A 24 4.05 19.27 19.95
CA ILE A 24 5.05 18.25 19.61
C ILE A 24 4.33 17.27 18.70
N HIS A 25 4.40 17.49 17.39
CA HIS A 25 3.97 16.48 16.42
C HIS A 25 4.77 15.20 16.70
N GLY A 26 4.09 14.11 16.93
CA GLY A 26 4.75 12.82 17.13
C GLY A 26 5.75 12.56 16.00
N GLN A 27 6.89 11.96 16.34
CA GLN A 27 7.89 11.57 15.34
C GLN A 27 7.65 10.14 14.87
N VAL A 28 7.94 9.88 13.59
CA VAL A 28 8.04 8.51 13.09
C VAL A 28 9.18 7.82 13.83
N ARG A 29 8.89 6.72 14.49
CA ARG A 29 9.85 5.93 15.28
C ARG A 29 10.01 4.53 14.72
N GLU A 30 11.18 3.95 14.89
CA GLU A 30 11.40 2.53 14.65
C GLU A 30 10.84 1.75 15.85
N VAL A 31 10.05 0.71 15.56
CA VAL A 31 9.47 -0.18 16.55
C VAL A 31 9.77 -1.64 16.19
N LYS A 32 9.73 -2.53 17.17
CA LYS A 32 9.81 -3.98 16.98
C LYS A 32 8.47 -4.59 17.34
N ILE A 33 7.91 -5.36 16.45
CA ILE A 33 6.61 -6.01 16.58
C ILE A 33 6.86 -7.52 16.67
N LYS A 34 6.33 -8.18 17.68
CA LYS A 34 6.43 -9.64 17.80
C LYS A 34 5.52 -10.30 16.77
N SER A 35 6.10 -11.17 15.95
CA SER A 35 5.30 -12.05 15.10
C SER A 35 4.51 -13.04 15.95
N SER A 36 3.19 -13.08 15.75
CA SER A 36 2.32 -13.98 16.52
C SER A 36 2.50 -15.46 16.14
N ILE A 37 3.17 -15.76 15.01
CA ILE A 37 3.43 -17.15 14.59
C ILE A 37 4.70 -17.71 15.22
N ASP A 38 5.81 -16.97 15.18
CA ASP A 38 7.12 -17.52 15.56
C ASP A 38 7.87 -16.70 16.64
N GLY A 39 7.23 -15.64 17.16
CA GLY A 39 7.79 -14.80 18.22
C GLY A 39 8.99 -13.93 17.79
N SER A 40 9.39 -13.94 16.51
CA SER A 40 10.48 -13.11 16.02
C SER A 40 10.13 -11.62 16.02
N ASP A 41 11.16 -10.77 16.20
CA ASP A 41 10.98 -9.32 16.13
C ASP A 41 10.94 -8.86 14.67
N GLN A 42 9.84 -8.25 14.26
CA GLN A 42 9.68 -7.62 12.95
C GLN A 42 9.77 -6.10 13.11
N PRO A 43 10.79 -5.45 12.53
CA PRO A 43 10.93 -4.01 12.64
C PRO A 43 9.90 -3.28 11.76
N ALA A 44 9.51 -2.08 12.18
CA ALA A 44 8.62 -1.21 11.41
C ALA A 44 8.90 0.26 11.71
N TYR A 45 8.56 1.15 10.79
CA TYR A 45 8.35 2.56 11.11
C TYR A 45 6.90 2.80 11.47
N PHE A 46 6.70 3.45 12.62
CA PHE A 46 5.39 3.77 13.15
C PHE A 46 5.29 5.24 13.54
N PHE A 47 4.17 5.86 13.20
CA PHE A 47 3.77 7.18 13.66
C PHE A 47 2.39 7.08 14.31
N SER A 48 2.31 7.53 15.55
CA SER A 48 1.06 7.74 16.29
C SER A 48 0.87 9.23 16.48
N PRO A 49 -0.26 9.81 16.07
CA PRO A 49 -0.58 11.17 16.41
C PRO A 49 -0.63 11.36 17.92
N SER A 50 -0.16 12.50 18.41
CA SER A 50 -0.32 12.89 19.81
C SER A 50 -1.70 13.52 20.02
N ASP A 51 -2.29 13.32 21.19
CA ASP A 51 -3.55 13.96 21.66
C ASP A 51 -4.73 13.85 20.68
N THR A 52 -5.09 12.63 20.31
CA THR A 52 -6.33 12.41 19.55
C THR A 52 -7.46 12.01 20.50
N GLU A 53 -8.32 12.97 20.87
CA GLU A 53 -9.61 12.69 21.53
C GLU A 53 -10.47 11.79 20.63
N LYS A 54 -10.37 11.96 19.31
CA LYS A 54 -11.08 11.18 18.31
C LYS A 54 -10.18 10.12 17.69
N ALA A 55 -10.74 8.96 17.42
CA ALA A 55 -10.06 7.92 16.67
C ALA A 55 -9.68 8.42 15.26
N VAL A 56 -8.48 8.02 14.78
CA VAL A 56 -7.90 8.50 13.52
C VAL A 56 -7.72 7.35 12.52
N PRO A 57 -7.73 7.63 11.21
CA PRO A 57 -7.40 6.63 10.21
C PRO A 57 -5.98 6.08 10.40
N LEU A 58 -5.79 4.80 10.06
CA LEU A 58 -4.49 4.15 9.94
C LEU A 58 -4.17 3.91 8.47
N LEU A 59 -2.98 4.31 8.02
CA LEU A 59 -2.44 3.91 6.73
C LEU A 59 -1.25 2.97 6.92
N VAL A 60 -1.35 1.76 6.35
CA VAL A 60 -0.26 0.79 6.26
C VAL A 60 0.35 0.85 4.88
N ALA A 61 1.66 1.09 4.78
CA ALA A 61 2.40 1.17 3.51
C ALA A 61 3.38 0.01 3.39
N LEU A 62 3.32 -0.75 2.30
CA LEU A 62 4.13 -1.95 2.08
C LEU A 62 5.28 -1.69 1.11
N HIS A 63 6.52 -2.06 1.50
CA HIS A 63 7.72 -1.84 0.71
C HIS A 63 7.72 -2.61 -0.62
N THR A 64 8.54 -2.19 -1.59
CA THR A 64 8.67 -2.81 -2.90
C THR A 64 9.39 -4.16 -2.83
N TRP A 65 9.49 -4.89 -3.96
CA TRP A 65 10.01 -6.26 -4.03
C TRP A 65 11.38 -6.45 -3.36
N GLY A 66 12.32 -5.58 -3.64
CA GLY A 66 13.67 -5.64 -3.05
C GLY A 66 13.87 -4.75 -1.83
N GLY A 67 12.80 -4.11 -1.34
CA GLY A 67 12.84 -3.17 -0.21
C GLY A 67 12.73 -3.83 1.15
N ASN A 68 12.65 -2.98 2.16
CA ASN A 68 12.35 -3.29 3.56
C ASN A 68 11.72 -2.04 4.21
N TYR A 69 11.40 -2.08 5.50
CA TYR A 69 10.81 -0.96 6.23
C TYR A 69 11.65 0.34 6.22
N LYS A 70 12.95 0.31 5.90
CA LYS A 70 13.81 1.52 5.78
C LYS A 70 13.70 2.20 4.40
N GLN A 71 12.91 1.64 3.49
CA GLN A 71 12.76 2.19 2.15
C GLN A 71 12.12 3.57 2.17
N LYS A 72 12.78 4.55 1.55
CA LYS A 72 12.34 5.95 1.51
C LYS A 72 11.24 6.22 0.48
N TYR A 73 10.88 5.24 -0.33
CA TYR A 73 9.91 5.40 -1.42
C TYR A 73 8.55 5.95 -0.93
N HIS A 74 8.09 5.53 0.26
CA HIS A 74 6.81 5.94 0.83
C HIS A 74 6.83 7.26 1.63
N LYS A 75 7.96 8.01 1.64
CA LYS A 75 8.04 9.31 2.33
C LYS A 75 6.96 10.33 1.95
N PRO A 76 6.47 10.43 0.68
CA PRO A 76 5.37 11.35 0.38
C PRO A 76 4.08 11.03 1.13
N ILE A 77 3.72 9.75 1.27
CA ILE A 77 2.50 9.35 1.98
C ILE A 77 2.68 9.39 3.51
N GLU A 78 3.87 9.05 4.02
CA GLU A 78 4.22 9.27 5.43
C GLU A 78 4.01 10.72 5.84
N LYS A 79 4.58 11.67 5.06
CA LYS A 79 4.38 13.11 5.28
C LYS A 79 2.91 13.53 5.19
N HIS A 80 2.13 12.87 4.32
CA HIS A 80 0.70 13.13 4.23
C HIS A 80 -0.03 12.70 5.51
N CYS A 81 0.26 11.51 6.03
CA CYS A 81 -0.32 11.01 7.28
C CYS A 81 0.00 11.93 8.46
N ILE A 82 1.27 12.35 8.60
CA ILE A 82 1.68 13.29 9.64
C ILE A 82 0.88 14.60 9.56
N ARG A 83 0.80 15.23 8.36
CA ARG A 83 0.04 16.48 8.17
C ARG A 83 -1.46 16.34 8.41
N LYS A 84 -2.01 15.15 8.20
CA LYS A 84 -3.43 14.83 8.37
C LYS A 84 -3.76 14.28 9.76
N ASN A 85 -2.76 14.13 10.60
CA ASN A 85 -2.91 13.50 11.91
C ASN A 85 -3.48 12.07 11.83
N TRP A 86 -3.08 11.30 10.79
CA TRP A 86 -3.38 9.89 10.63
C TRP A 86 -2.27 9.05 11.25
N ALA A 87 -2.60 7.91 11.82
CA ALA A 87 -1.60 6.91 12.17
C ALA A 87 -0.96 6.33 10.89
N TYR A 88 0.35 6.03 10.95
CA TYR A 88 1.10 5.48 9.82
C TYR A 88 1.93 4.29 10.27
N MET A 89 1.93 3.21 9.49
CA MET A 89 2.70 2.00 9.72
C MET A 89 3.42 1.56 8.44
N HIS A 90 4.73 1.27 8.55
CA HIS A 90 5.54 0.73 7.45
C HIS A 90 6.32 -0.48 7.94
N PRO A 91 5.71 -1.68 7.90
CA PRO A 91 6.30 -2.91 8.43
C PRO A 91 7.34 -3.51 7.49
N ASP A 92 8.24 -4.33 8.04
CA ASP A 92 9.24 -5.08 7.29
C ASP A 92 8.66 -6.35 6.62
N PHE A 93 7.71 -6.99 7.25
CA PHE A 93 7.08 -8.25 6.83
C PHE A 93 8.05 -9.24 6.13
N ARG A 94 9.17 -9.55 6.83
CA ARG A 94 10.25 -10.49 6.44
C ARG A 94 11.23 -9.94 5.41
N GLY A 95 11.26 -8.63 5.18
CA GLY A 95 12.22 -7.97 4.29
C GLY A 95 12.00 -8.27 2.81
N SER A 96 13.07 -8.21 2.03
CA SER A 96 12.97 -8.34 0.58
C SER A 96 12.47 -9.71 0.12
N ASN A 97 11.63 -9.70 -0.95
CA ASN A 97 10.94 -10.87 -1.50
C ASN A 97 11.88 -11.83 -2.25
N ARG A 98 12.84 -12.44 -1.54
CA ARG A 98 13.83 -13.41 -2.09
C ARG A 98 14.22 -14.48 -1.08
N ASN A 99 13.35 -14.79 -0.14
CA ASN A 99 13.55 -15.85 0.84
C ASN A 99 12.21 -16.51 1.18
N PRO A 100 12.20 -17.76 1.69
CA PRO A 100 10.98 -18.51 1.97
C PRO A 100 10.05 -17.88 3.01
N GLN A 101 10.58 -17.07 3.92
CA GLN A 101 9.78 -16.41 4.97
C GLN A 101 9.09 -15.13 4.47
N ALA A 102 9.61 -14.49 3.40
CA ALA A 102 9.00 -13.36 2.73
C ALA A 102 8.03 -13.79 1.61
N THR A 103 7.83 -12.96 0.61
CA THR A 103 7.10 -13.27 -0.63
C THR A 103 5.73 -13.89 -0.36
N GLY A 104 4.89 -13.24 0.44
CA GLY A 104 3.53 -13.67 0.74
C GLY A 104 3.43 -15.02 1.43
N SER A 105 4.44 -15.42 2.20
CA SER A 105 4.37 -16.57 3.11
C SER A 105 3.33 -16.33 4.20
N GLU A 106 2.94 -17.37 4.92
CA GLU A 106 2.06 -17.24 6.10
C GLU A 106 2.66 -16.29 7.13
N LEU A 107 3.98 -16.34 7.33
CA LEU A 107 4.70 -15.43 8.22
C LEU A 107 4.56 -13.98 7.77
N ALA A 108 4.85 -13.68 6.51
CA ALA A 108 4.77 -12.31 5.96
C ALA A 108 3.34 -11.77 5.98
N VAL A 109 2.33 -12.60 5.71
CA VAL A 109 0.91 -12.24 5.79
C VAL A 109 0.53 -11.90 7.24
N GLN A 110 0.92 -12.74 8.20
CA GLN A 110 0.63 -12.52 9.61
C GLN A 110 1.36 -11.30 10.16
N ASP A 111 2.61 -11.07 9.79
CA ASP A 111 3.37 -9.90 10.25
C ASP A 111 2.74 -8.56 9.81
N VAL A 112 2.08 -8.53 8.65
CA VAL A 112 1.28 -7.35 8.24
C VAL A 112 0.05 -7.18 9.16
N LEU A 113 -0.60 -8.27 9.56
CA LEU A 113 -1.74 -8.22 10.48
C LEU A 113 -1.30 -7.85 11.90
N ASP A 114 -0.17 -8.37 12.37
CA ASP A 114 0.43 -8.03 13.67
C ASP A 114 0.83 -6.54 13.71
N ALA A 115 1.29 -5.98 12.59
CA ALA A 115 1.56 -4.55 12.48
C ALA A 115 0.29 -3.69 12.59
N VAL A 116 -0.84 -4.14 12.06
CA VAL A 116 -2.15 -3.49 12.25
C VAL A 116 -2.58 -3.58 13.71
N ALA A 117 -2.45 -4.77 14.33
CA ALA A 117 -2.78 -4.96 15.73
C ALA A 117 -1.95 -4.06 16.64
N TYR A 118 -0.64 -4.02 16.42
CA TYR A 118 0.28 -3.11 17.12
C TYR A 118 -0.16 -1.64 17.00
N ALA A 119 -0.51 -1.19 15.78
CA ALA A 119 -0.94 0.19 15.56
C ALA A 119 -2.22 0.52 16.33
N LYS A 120 -3.20 -0.41 16.39
CA LYS A 120 -4.44 -0.25 17.16
C LYS A 120 -4.20 -0.20 18.69
N GLU A 121 -3.19 -0.92 19.16
CA GLU A 121 -2.82 -0.91 20.59
C GLU A 121 -2.10 0.37 21.01
N HIS A 122 -1.32 0.99 20.07
CA HIS A 122 -0.43 2.10 20.38
C HIS A 122 -0.88 3.46 19.81
N ALA A 123 -2.06 3.51 19.17
CA ALA A 123 -2.72 4.73 18.69
C ALA A 123 -4.24 4.57 18.79
N ASN A 124 -4.95 5.69 18.96
CA ASN A 124 -6.42 5.69 18.91
C ASN A 124 -6.90 5.57 17.45
N VAL A 125 -6.83 4.35 16.89
CA VAL A 125 -7.18 4.06 15.50
C VAL A 125 -8.67 3.84 15.33
N ASP A 126 -9.28 4.50 14.32
CA ASP A 126 -10.61 4.14 13.84
C ASP A 126 -10.53 2.82 13.04
N GLU A 127 -11.05 1.74 13.63
CA GLU A 127 -11.02 0.40 13.02
C GLU A 127 -11.77 0.32 11.68
N LYS A 128 -12.67 1.27 11.41
CA LYS A 128 -13.38 1.37 10.14
C LYS A 128 -12.58 2.14 9.07
N GLN A 129 -11.43 2.70 9.43
CA GLN A 129 -10.59 3.49 8.55
C GLN A 129 -9.13 2.98 8.52
N VAL A 130 -8.95 1.68 8.33
CA VAL A 130 -7.64 1.04 8.15
C VAL A 130 -7.38 0.85 6.66
N PHE A 131 -6.43 1.61 6.10
CA PHE A 131 -6.09 1.60 4.68
C PHE A 131 -4.75 0.89 4.43
N LEU A 132 -4.64 0.26 3.25
CA LEU A 132 -3.42 -0.43 2.81
C LEU A 132 -2.96 0.12 1.47
N VAL A 133 -1.66 0.36 1.32
CA VAL A 133 -1.08 0.81 0.06
C VAL A 133 0.25 0.11 -0.22
N GLY A 134 0.52 -0.17 -1.49
CA GLY A 134 1.81 -0.68 -1.92
C GLY A 134 2.06 -0.51 -3.40
N THR A 135 3.34 -0.46 -3.76
CA THR A 135 3.82 -0.35 -5.15
C THR A 135 4.66 -1.56 -5.49
N SER A 136 4.50 -2.12 -6.71
CA SER A 136 5.33 -3.25 -7.17
C SER A 136 5.19 -4.46 -6.24
N GLY A 137 6.28 -4.89 -5.58
CA GLY A 137 6.23 -5.91 -4.54
C GLY A 137 5.29 -5.58 -3.38
N GLY A 138 5.18 -4.30 -2.99
CA GLY A 138 4.16 -3.85 -2.04
C GLY A 138 2.75 -3.92 -2.60
N GLY A 139 2.57 -3.61 -3.90
CA GLY A 139 1.31 -3.80 -4.63
C GLY A 139 0.90 -5.27 -4.72
N TYR A 140 1.87 -6.15 -4.96
CA TYR A 140 1.70 -7.59 -4.88
C TYR A 140 1.15 -8.03 -3.52
N MET A 141 1.83 -7.61 -2.44
CA MET A 141 1.41 -7.95 -1.08
C MET A 141 0.06 -7.32 -0.73
N SER A 142 -0.25 -6.10 -1.23
CA SER A 142 -1.55 -5.45 -1.06
C SER A 142 -2.68 -6.26 -1.70
N LEU A 143 -2.48 -6.77 -2.92
CA LEU A 143 -3.45 -7.67 -3.56
C LEU A 143 -3.60 -9.01 -2.82
N LEU A 144 -2.50 -9.55 -2.29
CA LEU A 144 -2.55 -10.78 -1.49
C LEU A 144 -3.37 -10.56 -0.21
N MET A 145 -3.13 -9.46 0.51
CA MET A 145 -3.88 -9.08 1.71
C MET A 145 -5.37 -8.82 1.41
N ALA A 146 -5.70 -8.27 0.23
CA ALA A 146 -7.09 -8.14 -0.19
C ALA A 146 -7.83 -9.50 -0.19
N GLY A 147 -7.18 -10.56 -0.68
CA GLY A 147 -7.78 -11.90 -0.72
C GLY A 147 -7.64 -12.69 0.59
N ARG A 148 -6.61 -12.43 1.40
CA ARG A 148 -6.31 -13.17 2.62
C ARG A 148 -7.03 -12.61 3.86
N ALA A 149 -7.20 -11.29 3.93
CA ALA A 149 -7.81 -10.61 5.07
C ALA A 149 -8.72 -9.45 4.63
N PRO A 150 -9.73 -9.67 3.76
CA PRO A 150 -10.50 -8.59 3.13
C PRO A 150 -11.30 -7.72 4.10
N ARG A 151 -11.60 -8.22 5.30
CA ARG A 151 -12.41 -7.50 6.31
C ARG A 151 -11.60 -6.57 7.22
N VAL A 152 -10.28 -6.61 7.13
CA VAL A 152 -9.38 -5.74 7.91
C VAL A 152 -9.33 -4.33 7.34
N TRP A 153 -9.55 -4.19 6.02
CA TRP A 153 -9.25 -2.98 5.27
C TRP A 153 -10.50 -2.21 4.91
N ALA A 154 -10.52 -0.92 5.24
CA ALA A 154 -11.49 0.05 4.72
C ALA A 154 -11.27 0.33 3.22
N GLY A 155 -10.05 0.12 2.74
CA GLY A 155 -9.69 0.21 1.34
C GLY A 155 -8.24 -0.13 1.08
N ILE A 156 -7.97 -0.63 -0.13
CA ILE A 156 -6.63 -1.04 -0.58
C ILE A 156 -6.32 -0.37 -1.90
N SER A 157 -5.15 0.29 -2.01
CA SER A 157 -4.65 0.84 -3.28
C SER A 157 -3.36 0.13 -3.69
N ALA A 158 -3.43 -0.67 -4.74
CA ALA A 158 -2.33 -1.47 -5.28
C ALA A 158 -1.81 -0.86 -6.59
N TRP A 159 -0.53 -0.50 -6.62
CA TRP A 159 0.12 0.17 -7.74
C TRP A 159 1.12 -0.75 -8.43
N VAL A 160 1.00 -0.88 -9.75
CA VAL A 160 1.84 -1.73 -10.62
C VAL A 160 2.09 -3.12 -9.99
N PRO A 161 1.01 -3.79 -9.53
CA PRO A 161 1.11 -4.98 -8.69
C PRO A 161 1.37 -6.25 -9.51
N ILE A 162 2.06 -7.21 -8.91
CA ILE A 162 2.14 -8.58 -9.40
C ILE A 162 0.91 -9.36 -8.87
N SER A 163 0.23 -10.12 -9.71
CA SER A 163 -0.95 -10.90 -9.30
C SER A 163 -0.77 -12.41 -9.37
N ASP A 164 0.19 -12.89 -10.18
CA ASP A 164 0.51 -14.33 -10.33
C ASP A 164 2.01 -14.56 -10.42
N LEU A 165 2.56 -15.34 -9.49
CA LEU A 165 4.00 -15.58 -9.44
C LEU A 165 4.49 -16.53 -10.53
N THR A 166 3.66 -17.47 -10.98
CA THR A 166 4.05 -18.41 -12.05
C THR A 166 4.22 -17.68 -13.36
N THR A 167 3.23 -16.85 -13.72
CA THR A 167 3.28 -16.02 -14.92
C THR A 167 4.44 -15.03 -14.85
N TRP A 168 4.58 -14.32 -13.73
CA TRP A 168 5.65 -13.33 -13.56
C TRP A 168 7.05 -13.95 -13.54
N HIS A 169 7.20 -15.18 -13.03
CA HIS A 169 8.43 -15.95 -13.13
C HIS A 169 8.80 -16.19 -14.61
N ALA A 170 7.85 -16.71 -15.42
CA ALA A 170 8.09 -16.98 -16.83
C ALA A 170 8.47 -15.72 -17.62
N GLU A 171 7.77 -14.60 -17.39
CA GLU A 171 8.02 -13.30 -18.02
C GLU A 171 9.42 -12.75 -17.68
N ASN A 172 9.84 -12.86 -16.42
CA ASN A 172 11.16 -12.40 -15.98
C ASN A 172 12.28 -13.34 -16.42
N LYS A 173 12.02 -14.65 -16.49
CA LYS A 173 12.98 -15.62 -17.05
C LYS A 173 13.22 -15.36 -18.53
N ALA A 174 12.16 -15.12 -19.30
CA ALA A 174 12.25 -14.81 -20.73
C ALA A 174 13.01 -13.48 -20.99
N SER A 175 12.89 -12.50 -20.09
CA SER A 175 13.58 -11.20 -20.21
C SER A 175 14.91 -11.13 -19.45
N GLY A 176 15.43 -12.23 -18.92
CA GLY A 176 16.70 -12.30 -18.21
C GLY A 176 16.76 -11.47 -16.90
N ARG A 177 15.61 -11.13 -16.32
CA ARG A 177 15.55 -10.33 -15.09
C ARG A 177 15.73 -11.19 -13.85
N LYS A 178 16.40 -10.67 -12.83
CA LYS A 178 16.69 -11.35 -11.55
C LYS A 178 15.46 -11.84 -10.78
N TYR A 179 14.28 -11.28 -11.04
CA TYR A 179 13.07 -11.58 -10.28
C TYR A 179 12.64 -13.06 -10.41
N ALA A 180 12.91 -13.73 -11.55
CA ALA A 180 12.69 -15.17 -11.67
C ALA A 180 13.47 -15.93 -10.57
N ARG A 181 14.75 -15.58 -10.37
CA ARG A 181 15.58 -16.19 -9.33
C ARG A 181 15.10 -15.85 -7.91
N ASP A 182 14.67 -14.63 -7.68
CA ASP A 182 14.13 -14.21 -6.37
C ASP A 182 12.88 -15.04 -6.00
N ILE A 183 11.99 -15.32 -6.97
CA ILE A 183 10.80 -16.16 -6.77
C ILE A 183 11.21 -17.61 -6.50
N GLU A 184 12.17 -18.14 -7.26
CA GLU A 184 12.69 -19.52 -7.05
C GLU A 184 13.25 -19.69 -5.64
N LEU A 185 14.01 -18.72 -5.14
CA LEU A 185 14.54 -18.72 -3.76
C LEU A 185 13.40 -18.73 -2.73
N SER A 186 12.31 -18.03 -3.01
CA SER A 186 11.15 -17.97 -2.10
C SER A 186 10.29 -19.22 -2.13
N CYS A 187 10.16 -19.87 -3.29
CA CYS A 187 9.25 -20.99 -3.52
C CYS A 187 9.94 -22.38 -3.48
N GLY A 188 11.29 -22.42 -3.40
CA GLY A 188 12.06 -23.67 -3.35
C GLY A 188 12.51 -24.19 -4.72
N GLY A 189 12.31 -23.42 -5.80
CA GLY A 189 12.75 -23.74 -7.16
C GLY A 189 11.84 -23.16 -8.23
N PRO A 190 12.12 -23.47 -9.53
CA PRO A 190 11.28 -23.03 -10.63
C PRO A 190 9.94 -23.78 -10.67
N PRO A 191 8.89 -23.18 -11.29
CA PRO A 191 7.63 -23.89 -11.54
C PRO A 191 7.86 -25.20 -12.30
N GLY A 192 7.09 -26.24 -11.94
CA GLY A 192 7.21 -27.57 -12.51
C GLY A 192 8.31 -28.45 -11.89
N LYS A 193 9.11 -27.93 -10.93
CA LYS A 193 10.13 -28.72 -10.24
C LYS A 193 9.52 -29.86 -9.39
N SER A 194 8.45 -29.56 -8.68
CA SER A 194 7.68 -30.51 -7.88
C SER A 194 6.30 -29.97 -7.55
N GLY A 195 5.35 -30.84 -7.19
CA GLY A 195 4.02 -30.46 -6.77
C GLY A 195 4.01 -29.51 -5.55
N GLU A 196 4.99 -29.64 -4.64
CA GLU A 196 5.15 -28.76 -3.49
C GLU A 196 5.61 -27.35 -3.90
N VAL A 197 6.60 -27.26 -4.80
CA VAL A 197 7.03 -25.98 -5.37
C VAL A 197 5.87 -25.26 -6.06
N ASP A 198 5.11 -25.98 -6.91
CA ASP A 198 3.94 -25.42 -7.59
C ASP A 198 2.86 -24.98 -6.61
N ALA A 199 2.70 -25.71 -5.50
CA ALA A 199 1.80 -25.29 -4.43
C ALA A 199 2.27 -23.99 -3.74
N GLN A 200 3.59 -23.76 -3.59
CA GLN A 200 4.11 -22.48 -3.09
C GLN A 200 3.77 -21.33 -4.05
N TYR A 201 3.97 -21.49 -5.35
CA TYR A 201 3.59 -20.48 -6.34
C TYR A 201 2.10 -20.15 -6.24
N ARG A 202 1.22 -21.14 -6.19
CA ARG A 202 -0.23 -20.93 -6.03
C ARG A 202 -0.59 -20.24 -4.74
N ARG A 203 -0.11 -20.73 -3.59
CA ARG A 203 -0.43 -20.17 -2.25
C ARG A 203 0.01 -18.73 -2.11
N ARG A 204 1.11 -18.34 -2.76
CA ARG A 204 1.68 -17.00 -2.70
C ARG A 204 1.16 -16.08 -3.80
N SER A 205 0.42 -16.56 -4.79
CA SER A 205 -0.14 -15.73 -5.86
C SER A 205 -1.45 -15.07 -5.45
N PRO A 206 -1.56 -13.73 -5.53
CA PRO A 206 -2.80 -13.01 -5.23
C PRO A 206 -4.03 -13.54 -5.97
N LEU A 207 -3.92 -13.91 -7.26
CA LEU A 207 -5.04 -14.42 -8.06
C LEU A 207 -5.74 -15.63 -7.43
N THR A 208 -5.01 -16.45 -6.66
CA THR A 208 -5.58 -17.59 -5.92
C THR A 208 -6.57 -17.14 -4.85
N HIS A 209 -6.37 -15.98 -4.26
CA HIS A 209 -7.11 -15.51 -3.08
C HIS A 209 -8.08 -14.37 -3.38
N LEU A 210 -7.80 -13.55 -4.40
CA LEU A 210 -8.58 -12.37 -4.77
C LEU A 210 -10.09 -12.60 -4.91
N PRO A 211 -10.60 -13.75 -5.41
CA PRO A 211 -12.04 -13.99 -5.45
C PRO A 211 -12.74 -13.82 -4.09
N LYS A 212 -12.04 -14.04 -2.97
CA LYS A 212 -12.56 -13.84 -1.61
C LYS A 212 -12.75 -12.35 -1.24
N ALA A 213 -12.12 -11.44 -1.97
CA ALA A 213 -12.24 -9.99 -1.75
C ALA A 213 -13.48 -9.39 -2.44
N LYS A 214 -14.10 -10.14 -3.36
CA LYS A 214 -15.20 -9.67 -4.23
C LYS A 214 -16.35 -9.11 -3.40
N GLY A 215 -16.66 -7.82 -3.61
CA GLY A 215 -17.77 -7.13 -2.93
C GLY A 215 -17.50 -6.81 -1.45
N ILE A 216 -16.33 -7.16 -0.90
CA ILE A 216 -16.00 -6.94 0.52
C ILE A 216 -15.17 -5.67 0.69
N VAL A 217 -13.98 -5.62 0.09
CA VAL A 217 -13.05 -4.50 0.28
C VAL A 217 -13.01 -3.59 -0.95
N PRO A 218 -13.08 -2.26 -0.77
CA PRO A 218 -12.78 -1.32 -1.84
C PRO A 218 -11.34 -1.50 -2.33
N LEU A 219 -11.17 -1.75 -3.64
CA LEU A 219 -9.87 -2.05 -4.24
C LEU A 219 -9.60 -1.12 -5.41
N ASP A 220 -8.51 -0.35 -5.34
CA ASP A 220 -8.01 0.55 -6.36
C ASP A 220 -6.72 -0.02 -6.95
N ILE A 221 -6.75 -0.46 -8.21
CA ILE A 221 -5.65 -1.10 -8.91
C ILE A 221 -5.13 -0.14 -9.98
N ASN A 222 -3.85 0.18 -9.98
CA ASN A 222 -3.28 1.16 -10.89
C ASN A 222 -2.03 0.61 -11.59
N ALA A 223 -1.90 0.83 -12.91
CA ALA A 223 -0.71 0.48 -13.67
C ALA A 223 -0.44 1.49 -14.78
N GLY A 224 0.85 1.74 -15.06
CA GLY A 224 1.24 2.52 -16.23
C GLY A 224 1.16 1.69 -17.50
N ILE A 225 0.69 2.28 -18.60
CA ILE A 225 0.48 1.59 -19.90
C ILE A 225 1.78 0.96 -20.46
N PHE A 226 2.94 1.52 -20.09
CA PHE A 226 4.25 1.02 -20.54
C PHE A 226 4.89 0.02 -19.58
N ASP A 227 4.25 -0.35 -18.48
CA ASP A 227 4.79 -1.36 -17.58
C ASP A 227 4.79 -2.74 -18.26
N GLY A 228 5.88 -3.49 -18.08
CA GLY A 228 6.18 -4.69 -18.86
C GLY A 228 7.00 -4.41 -20.15
N HIS A 229 6.83 -3.27 -20.81
CA HIS A 229 7.68 -2.84 -21.92
C HIS A 229 8.95 -2.12 -21.44
N LYS A 230 8.80 -1.18 -20.51
CA LYS A 230 9.89 -0.41 -19.88
C LYS A 230 10.07 -0.73 -18.40
N GLY A 231 9.05 -1.30 -17.76
CA GLY A 231 9.01 -1.78 -16.39
C GLY A 231 9.15 -3.30 -16.27
N SER A 232 8.99 -3.83 -15.06
CA SER A 232 9.20 -5.25 -14.75
C SER A 232 7.91 -6.06 -14.62
N VAL A 233 6.74 -5.41 -14.61
CA VAL A 233 5.45 -6.07 -14.39
C VAL A 233 4.50 -5.73 -15.53
N PRO A 234 4.20 -6.69 -16.42
CA PRO A 234 3.20 -6.46 -17.47
C PRO A 234 1.84 -6.05 -16.90
N ILE A 235 1.15 -5.13 -17.58
CA ILE A 235 -0.15 -4.62 -17.11
C ILE A 235 -1.24 -5.69 -17.04
N SER A 236 -1.04 -6.85 -17.67
CA SER A 236 -1.90 -8.04 -17.53
C SER A 236 -2.13 -8.40 -16.06
N HIS A 237 -1.11 -8.27 -15.20
CA HIS A 237 -1.25 -8.54 -13.77
C HIS A 237 -2.33 -7.68 -13.11
N SER A 238 -2.37 -6.39 -13.42
CA SER A 238 -3.39 -5.46 -12.90
C SER A 238 -4.77 -5.74 -13.48
N LEU A 239 -4.85 -6.03 -14.79
CA LEU A 239 -6.13 -6.31 -15.47
C LEU A 239 -6.72 -7.65 -15.03
N LEU A 240 -5.89 -8.69 -14.83
CA LEU A 240 -6.32 -9.99 -14.30
C LEU A 240 -6.73 -9.89 -12.83
N ALA A 241 -6.01 -9.10 -12.03
CA ALA A 241 -6.41 -8.85 -10.65
C ALA A 241 -7.80 -8.17 -10.57
N PHE A 242 -8.08 -7.19 -11.43
CA PHE A 242 -9.40 -6.60 -11.55
C PHE A 242 -10.45 -7.65 -11.93
N ASN A 243 -10.21 -8.45 -12.96
CA ASN A 243 -11.12 -9.49 -13.40
C ASN A 243 -11.45 -10.53 -12.31
N ALA A 244 -10.49 -10.83 -11.43
CA ALA A 244 -10.69 -11.79 -10.34
C ALA A 244 -11.76 -11.35 -9.32
N VAL A 245 -12.02 -10.04 -9.22
CA VAL A 245 -12.97 -9.45 -8.25
C VAL A 245 -14.16 -8.73 -8.89
N ALA A 246 -14.11 -8.46 -10.18
CA ALA A 246 -15.16 -7.76 -10.92
C ALA A 246 -16.41 -8.65 -11.13
N LYS A 247 -17.56 -8.01 -11.40
CA LYS A 247 -18.79 -8.68 -11.84
C LYS A 247 -18.67 -9.09 -13.30
N LYS A 248 -19.39 -10.14 -13.71
CA LYS A 248 -19.34 -10.67 -15.09
C LYS A 248 -19.45 -9.61 -16.21
N PRO A 249 -20.41 -8.65 -16.16
CA PRO A 249 -20.54 -7.64 -17.23
C PRO A 249 -19.33 -6.71 -17.38
N ASP A 250 -18.52 -6.56 -16.30
CA ASP A 250 -17.43 -5.61 -16.26
C ASP A 250 -16.07 -6.24 -16.60
N LEU A 251 -16.04 -7.55 -16.88
CA LEU A 251 -14.80 -8.28 -17.17
C LEU A 251 -14.17 -7.78 -18.48
N LEU A 252 -12.84 -7.73 -18.48
CA LEU A 252 -12.05 -7.57 -19.69
C LEU A 252 -11.86 -8.93 -20.35
N SER A 253 -12.09 -9.02 -21.66
CA SER A 253 -11.83 -10.23 -22.40
C SER A 253 -10.33 -10.56 -22.51
N LYS A 254 -10.00 -11.82 -22.76
CA LYS A 254 -8.59 -12.24 -22.99
C LYS A 254 -7.98 -11.47 -24.16
N GLY A 255 -8.76 -11.22 -25.24
CA GLY A 255 -8.31 -10.45 -26.40
C GLY A 255 -7.93 -9.01 -26.02
N GLN A 256 -8.79 -8.32 -25.26
CA GLN A 256 -8.53 -6.97 -24.79
C GLN A 256 -7.27 -6.90 -23.92
N ILE A 257 -7.11 -7.82 -22.95
CA ILE A 257 -5.90 -7.86 -22.10
C ILE A 257 -4.65 -8.11 -22.97
N SER A 258 -4.71 -9.05 -23.91
CA SER A 258 -3.61 -9.34 -24.82
C SER A 258 -3.24 -8.14 -25.70
N GLU A 259 -4.22 -7.38 -26.18
CA GLU A 259 -4.00 -6.17 -26.96
C GLU A 259 -3.31 -5.08 -26.12
N PHE A 260 -3.79 -4.81 -24.90
CA PHE A 260 -3.11 -3.90 -23.96
C PHE A 260 -1.62 -4.24 -23.81
N VAL A 261 -1.33 -5.53 -23.53
CA VAL A 261 0.04 -5.99 -23.30
C VAL A 261 0.89 -5.87 -24.55
N ARG A 262 0.38 -6.28 -25.72
CA ARG A 262 1.13 -6.33 -26.97
C ARG A 262 1.43 -4.93 -27.52
N THR A 263 0.49 -3.99 -27.41
CA THR A 263 0.55 -2.70 -28.11
C THR A 263 0.95 -1.54 -27.21
N ALA A 264 0.89 -1.69 -25.89
CA ALA A 264 0.93 -0.59 -24.93
C ALA A 264 -0.05 0.54 -25.29
N LYS A 265 -1.24 0.16 -25.80
CA LYS A 265 -2.34 1.07 -26.14
C LYS A 265 -3.65 0.54 -25.57
N VAL A 266 -4.60 1.44 -25.35
CA VAL A 266 -5.96 1.06 -24.99
C VAL A 266 -6.64 0.47 -26.23
N PRO A 267 -7.26 -0.71 -26.18
CA PRO A 267 -8.07 -1.24 -27.27
C PRO A 267 -9.13 -0.22 -27.71
N THR A 268 -9.34 -0.10 -29.01
CA THR A 268 -10.15 0.98 -29.61
C THR A 268 -11.56 1.04 -29.03
N GLU A 269 -12.20 -0.10 -28.83
CA GLU A 269 -13.55 -0.23 -28.27
C GLU A 269 -13.64 0.13 -26.76
N LEU A 270 -12.51 0.27 -26.08
CA LEU A 270 -12.43 0.63 -24.67
C LEU A 270 -12.07 2.10 -24.45
N ILE A 271 -11.79 2.85 -25.50
CA ILE A 271 -11.42 4.26 -25.40
C ILE A 271 -12.63 5.06 -24.91
N GLN A 272 -12.45 5.78 -23.81
CA GLN A 272 -13.45 6.69 -23.27
C GLN A 272 -12.78 7.90 -22.61
N PRO A 273 -13.40 9.08 -22.65
CA PRO A 273 -12.87 10.25 -21.96
C PRO A 273 -12.82 10.04 -20.45
N ILE A 274 -11.67 10.27 -19.83
CA ILE A 274 -11.50 10.20 -18.38
C ILE A 274 -10.94 11.55 -17.91
N LYS A 275 -11.71 12.24 -17.06
CA LYS A 275 -11.31 13.50 -16.44
C LYS A 275 -10.95 13.22 -14.98
N ASP A 276 -9.64 13.15 -14.69
CA ASP A 276 -9.13 12.99 -13.33
C ASP A 276 -7.81 13.75 -13.18
N ALA A 277 -7.91 14.98 -12.70
CA ALA A 277 -6.76 15.86 -12.52
C ALA A 277 -5.77 15.37 -11.46
N SER A 278 -6.16 14.43 -10.60
CA SER A 278 -5.30 13.90 -9.56
C SER A 278 -4.08 13.14 -10.10
N TYR A 279 -4.15 12.64 -11.34
CA TYR A 279 -3.04 11.99 -12.02
C TYR A 279 -2.03 12.98 -12.64
N GLY A 280 -2.34 14.29 -12.67
CA GLY A 280 -1.47 15.33 -13.21
C GLY A 280 -1.07 15.05 -14.66
N LYS A 281 0.25 15.01 -14.93
CA LYS A 281 0.80 14.71 -16.28
C LYS A 281 0.63 13.25 -16.70
N LYS A 282 0.43 12.33 -15.75
CA LYS A 282 0.25 10.88 -15.97
C LYS A 282 -1.22 10.53 -16.19
N LYS A 283 -1.86 11.14 -17.17
CA LYS A 283 -3.31 11.05 -17.41
C LYS A 283 -3.83 9.61 -17.41
N PRO A 284 -5.00 9.32 -16.82
CA PRO A 284 -5.68 8.03 -17.02
C PRO A 284 -6.03 7.86 -18.50
N LEU A 285 -5.64 6.71 -19.05
CA LEU A 285 -5.94 6.33 -20.43
C LEU A 285 -7.12 5.35 -20.48
N PHE A 286 -7.26 4.51 -19.46
CA PHE A 286 -8.37 3.58 -19.31
C PHE A 286 -8.74 3.47 -17.84
N ARG A 287 -10.05 3.40 -17.56
CA ARG A 287 -10.59 3.10 -16.23
C ARG A 287 -11.82 2.23 -16.34
N ARG A 288 -11.89 1.20 -15.50
CA ARG A 288 -13.10 0.39 -15.33
C ARG A 288 -13.40 0.22 -13.86
N THR A 289 -14.67 0.32 -13.51
CA THR A 289 -15.18 0.14 -12.16
C THR A 289 -16.19 -0.99 -12.15
N SER A 290 -16.16 -1.82 -11.12
CA SER A 290 -17.11 -2.89 -10.86
C SER A 290 -17.46 -2.93 -9.38
N GLY A 291 -18.60 -2.35 -9.01
CA GLY A 291 -18.95 -2.16 -7.60
C GLY A 291 -17.93 -1.28 -6.89
N ASN A 292 -17.30 -1.81 -5.85
CA ASN A 292 -16.28 -1.11 -5.04
C ASN A 292 -14.84 -1.33 -5.54
N VAL A 293 -14.65 -1.95 -6.69
CA VAL A 293 -13.32 -2.21 -7.27
C VAL A 293 -13.12 -1.37 -8.53
N ARG A 294 -11.92 -0.80 -8.68
CA ARG A 294 -11.53 0.03 -9.82
C ARG A 294 -10.16 -0.39 -10.34
N VAL A 295 -10.00 -0.45 -11.67
CA VAL A 295 -8.70 -0.50 -12.32
C VAL A 295 -8.49 0.76 -13.15
N THR A 296 -7.30 1.35 -13.06
CA THR A 296 -6.90 2.51 -13.85
C THR A 296 -5.56 2.23 -14.55
N ILE A 297 -5.53 2.36 -15.87
CA ILE A 297 -4.30 2.36 -16.66
C ILE A 297 -3.99 3.81 -17.01
N PHE A 298 -2.81 4.29 -16.62
CA PHE A 298 -2.40 5.67 -16.81
C PHE A 298 -1.20 5.80 -17.77
N ASP A 299 -0.96 6.99 -18.30
CA ASP A 299 0.18 7.32 -19.16
C ASP A 299 1.48 7.35 -18.34
N GLY A 300 2.08 6.20 -18.15
CA GLY A 300 3.26 6.01 -17.31
C GLY A 300 3.86 4.62 -17.42
N GLY A 301 4.87 4.38 -16.57
CA GLY A 301 5.59 3.11 -16.46
C GLY A 301 5.37 2.44 -15.11
N HIS A 302 6.45 1.86 -14.55
CA HIS A 302 6.45 1.14 -13.27
C HIS A 302 6.55 2.11 -12.08
N GLU A 303 5.49 2.83 -11.78
CA GLU A 303 5.49 3.92 -10.81
C GLU A 303 4.14 4.09 -10.10
N MET A 304 4.13 4.85 -9.00
CA MET A 304 2.91 5.31 -8.32
C MET A 304 2.72 6.80 -8.56
N VAL A 305 1.47 7.23 -8.75
CA VAL A 305 1.07 8.64 -8.81
C VAL A 305 0.54 9.06 -7.43
N TRP A 306 1.38 9.68 -6.61
CA TRP A 306 1.07 10.01 -5.21
C TRP A 306 -0.17 10.89 -5.05
N SER A 307 -0.37 11.87 -5.94
CA SER A 307 -1.54 12.74 -5.91
C SER A 307 -2.85 11.99 -6.16
N ALA A 308 -2.83 10.97 -7.03
CA ALA A 308 -3.99 10.13 -7.30
C ALA A 308 -4.31 9.20 -6.12
N LEU A 309 -3.28 8.62 -5.48
CA LEU A 309 -3.46 7.87 -4.23
C LEU A 309 -4.10 8.74 -3.15
N ILE A 310 -3.56 9.94 -2.92
CA ILE A 310 -4.08 10.86 -1.89
C ILE A 310 -5.53 11.27 -2.20
N ALA A 311 -5.86 11.51 -3.46
CA ALA A 311 -7.23 11.84 -3.86
C ALA A 311 -8.19 10.68 -3.59
N TRP A 312 -7.78 9.44 -3.88
CA TRP A 312 -8.57 8.24 -3.62
C TRP A 312 -8.77 8.00 -2.11
N LEU A 313 -7.72 8.16 -1.28
CA LEU A 313 -7.83 8.05 0.17
C LEU A 313 -8.82 9.06 0.75
N LYS A 314 -8.79 10.31 0.29
CA LYS A 314 -9.76 11.35 0.69
C LYS A 314 -11.20 11.03 0.28
N GLU A 315 -11.39 10.34 -0.83
CA GLU A 315 -12.72 9.85 -1.25
C GLU A 315 -13.23 8.79 -0.26
N LYS A 316 -12.35 7.87 0.18
CA LYS A 316 -12.71 6.78 1.09
C LYS A 316 -12.86 7.23 2.55
N GLU A 317 -12.10 8.22 3.00
CA GLU A 317 -12.26 8.84 4.34
C GLU A 317 -13.67 9.41 4.58
N ARG A 318 -14.40 9.79 3.51
CA ARG A 318 -15.72 10.42 3.58
C ARG A 318 -16.89 9.43 3.52
N GLN A 319 -16.63 8.16 3.28
CA GLN A 319 -17.64 7.10 3.20
C GLN A 319 -17.73 6.33 4.53
#